data_5919d8b7966ac4b96613f0548c099230
#
_entry.id   5919d8b7966ac4b96613f0548c099230
#
_cell.length_a   1.000
_cell.length_b   1.000
_cell.length_c   1.000
_cell.angle_alpha   90.00
_cell.angle_beta   90.00
_cell.angle_gamma   90.00
#
_symmetry.space_group_name_H-M   'P 1'
#
loop_
_entity.id
_entity.type
_entity.pdbx_description
1 polymer ?
#
loop_
_entity_poly.entity_id
_entity_poly.type
_entity_poly.pdbx_seq_one_letter_code
_entity_poly.pdbx_strand_id
1 'polypeptide(L)'
;MTEETAIAAVALAHVSKNQFLLQFSGGEPLLQFPLIRKVVDFVEKNHVNAQMQIQTNGALLTKDIGKWLFDHHVGIGISCDGRPELMNNLRVSKDGDRSSQKVIQAFQNLGESNIEAGITCVVTDDTVEQLDGIVDMAYFYGNVHQIGFDILREQGRGKGLRAPTAEQMEKALERTAKKMDMLEEITGKHIHFTQEDRVRMLQRTGKYEFPQCFAMNGEAAFVDVHGDIYACSSLMVKSEYK
;
A
#
# COMPACT_ATOMS: atom_id res chain seq x y z
N MET A 1 15.19 -10.18 8.35
CA MET A 1 15.10 -11.34 7.43
C MET A 1 16.45 -11.54 6.78
N THR A 2 16.92 -12.78 6.68
CA THR A 2 18.14 -13.10 5.89
C THR A 2 17.79 -13.25 4.41
N GLU A 3 18.80 -13.24 3.55
CA GLU A 3 18.61 -13.45 2.10
C GLU A 3 18.05 -14.87 1.83
N GLU A 4 18.59 -15.88 2.50
CA GLU A 4 18.14 -17.27 2.34
C GLU A 4 16.65 -17.41 2.71
N THR A 5 16.22 -16.78 3.81
CA THR A 5 14.82 -16.82 4.24
C THR A 5 13.91 -16.13 3.21
N ALA A 6 14.32 -14.97 2.68
CA ALA A 6 13.53 -14.25 1.70
C ALA A 6 13.39 -15.02 0.38
N ILE A 7 14.49 -15.59 -0.11
CA ILE A 7 14.48 -16.40 -1.33
C ILE A 7 13.67 -17.69 -1.14
N ALA A 8 13.80 -18.36 0.02
CA ALA A 8 13.02 -19.56 0.32
C ALA A 8 11.50 -19.27 0.31
N ALA A 9 11.08 -18.12 0.86
CA ALA A 9 9.69 -17.71 0.83
C ALA A 9 9.14 -17.51 -0.59
N VAL A 10 9.91 -16.86 -1.47
CA VAL A 10 9.53 -16.67 -2.87
C VAL A 10 9.52 -18.00 -3.61
N ALA A 11 10.51 -18.86 -3.39
CA ALA A 11 10.58 -20.18 -4.00
C ALA A 11 9.38 -21.05 -3.59
N LEU A 12 8.96 -21.00 -2.32
CA LEU A 12 7.77 -21.69 -1.83
C LEU A 12 6.50 -21.20 -2.54
N ALA A 13 6.30 -19.89 -2.67
CA ALA A 13 5.17 -19.32 -3.39
C ALA A 13 5.16 -19.73 -4.87
N HIS A 14 6.34 -19.86 -5.49
CA HIS A 14 6.49 -20.25 -6.89
C HIS A 14 6.20 -21.73 -7.19
N VAL A 15 6.13 -22.59 -6.18
CA VAL A 15 5.87 -24.04 -6.36
C VAL A 15 4.57 -24.29 -7.14
N SER A 16 3.53 -23.48 -6.94
CA SER A 16 2.26 -23.60 -7.66
C SER A 16 2.35 -23.21 -9.13
N LYS A 17 3.42 -22.52 -9.55
CA LYS A 17 3.60 -21.87 -10.87
C LYS A 17 2.49 -20.89 -11.28
N ASN A 18 1.51 -20.65 -10.42
CA ASN A 18 0.51 -19.61 -10.61
C ASN A 18 1.14 -18.23 -10.45
N GLN A 19 0.54 -17.24 -11.08
CA GLN A 19 0.91 -15.85 -10.81
C GLN A 19 0.51 -15.48 -9.38
N PHE A 20 1.39 -14.77 -8.69
CA PHE A 20 1.11 -14.23 -7.35
C PHE A 20 1.64 -12.81 -7.21
N LEU A 21 1.12 -12.10 -6.23
CA LEU A 21 1.59 -10.78 -5.86
C LEU A 21 2.64 -10.90 -4.74
N LEU A 22 3.87 -10.47 -5.02
CA LEU A 22 4.94 -10.34 -4.06
C LEU A 22 5.01 -8.92 -3.53
N GLN A 23 4.57 -8.72 -2.29
CA GLN A 23 4.60 -7.40 -1.67
C GLN A 23 5.75 -7.27 -0.66
N PHE A 24 6.65 -6.33 -0.91
CA PHE A 24 7.64 -5.90 0.08
C PHE A 24 6.98 -4.94 1.07
N SER A 25 6.91 -5.37 2.33
CA SER A 25 6.30 -4.60 3.41
C SER A 25 7.06 -4.80 4.73
N GLY A 26 6.48 -4.39 5.84
CA GLY A 26 7.06 -4.54 7.18
C GLY A 26 6.97 -3.25 7.97
N GLY A 27 7.99 -2.89 8.73
CA GLY A 27 8.08 -1.58 9.37
C GLY A 27 8.31 -0.49 8.31
N GLU A 28 9.51 -0.52 7.68
CA GLU A 28 9.85 0.25 6.48
C GLU A 28 10.77 -0.61 5.59
N PRO A 29 10.28 -1.10 4.45
CA PRO A 29 11.03 -2.05 3.63
C PRO A 29 12.29 -1.43 3.01
N LEU A 30 12.29 -0.13 2.70
CA LEU A 30 13.45 0.54 2.11
C LEU A 30 14.67 0.62 3.04
N LEU A 31 14.53 0.36 4.34
CA LEU A 31 15.67 0.14 5.24
C LEU A 31 16.50 -1.09 4.84
N GLN A 32 15.91 -2.03 4.12
CA GLN A 32 16.54 -3.26 3.63
C GLN A 32 16.55 -3.30 2.10
N PHE A 33 16.72 -2.14 1.45
CA PHE A 33 16.75 -2.05 -0.01
C PHE A 33 17.76 -3.00 -0.66
N PRO A 34 18.98 -3.22 -0.09
CA PRO A 34 19.92 -4.23 -0.62
C PRO A 34 19.33 -5.65 -0.66
N LEU A 35 18.52 -6.04 0.34
CA LEU A 35 17.85 -7.34 0.33
C LEU A 35 16.73 -7.40 -0.72
N ILE A 36 15.96 -6.32 -0.87
CA ILE A 36 14.93 -6.23 -1.92
C ILE A 36 15.55 -6.46 -3.29
N ARG A 37 16.67 -5.82 -3.58
CA ARG A 37 17.40 -6.01 -4.85
C ARG A 37 17.74 -7.47 -5.11
N LYS A 38 18.24 -8.18 -4.12
CA LYS A 38 18.59 -9.60 -4.25
C LYS A 38 17.37 -10.49 -4.51
N VAL A 39 16.24 -10.18 -3.88
CA VAL A 39 14.99 -10.91 -4.11
C VAL A 39 14.46 -10.64 -5.52
N VAL A 40 14.49 -9.39 -5.98
CA VAL A 40 14.09 -9.02 -7.33
C VAL A 40 14.99 -9.69 -8.36
N ASP A 41 16.32 -9.66 -8.17
CA ASP A 41 17.27 -10.37 -9.01
C ASP A 41 16.98 -11.89 -9.09
N PHE A 42 16.58 -12.49 -7.96
CA PHE A 42 16.18 -13.91 -7.94
C PHE A 42 14.90 -14.15 -8.75
N VAL A 43 13.88 -13.29 -8.58
CA VAL A 43 12.62 -13.37 -9.33
C VAL A 43 12.87 -13.30 -10.82
N GLU A 44 13.67 -12.34 -11.28
CA GLU A 44 13.97 -12.13 -12.70
C GLU A 44 14.79 -13.28 -13.28
N LYS A 45 15.89 -13.69 -12.61
CA LYS A 45 16.78 -14.78 -13.09
C LYS A 45 16.09 -16.12 -13.20
N ASN A 46 15.13 -16.40 -12.31
CA ASN A 46 14.42 -17.68 -12.29
C ASN A 46 13.05 -17.61 -12.99
N HIS A 47 12.73 -16.49 -13.64
CA HIS A 47 11.45 -16.28 -14.34
C HIS A 47 10.25 -16.62 -13.45
N VAL A 48 10.32 -16.17 -12.18
CA VAL A 48 9.23 -16.38 -11.22
C VAL A 48 8.01 -15.57 -11.67
N ASN A 49 6.85 -16.20 -11.78
CA ASN A 49 5.62 -15.54 -12.21
C ASN A 49 5.01 -14.71 -11.07
N ALA A 50 5.68 -13.62 -10.70
CA ALA A 50 5.30 -12.72 -9.64
C ALA A 50 5.09 -11.29 -10.16
N GLN A 51 4.00 -10.65 -9.74
CA GLN A 51 3.88 -9.20 -9.78
C GLN A 51 4.50 -8.66 -8.50
N MET A 52 5.43 -7.73 -8.61
CA MET A 52 6.15 -7.18 -7.45
C MET A 52 5.64 -5.80 -7.09
N GLN A 53 5.49 -5.53 -5.80
CA GLN A 53 5.18 -4.20 -5.29
C GLN A 53 5.84 -3.93 -3.94
N ILE A 54 6.03 -2.66 -3.63
CA ILE A 54 6.54 -2.19 -2.35
C ILE A 54 5.54 -1.24 -1.70
N GLN A 55 5.33 -1.38 -0.39
CA GLN A 55 4.55 -0.43 0.41
C GLN A 55 5.48 0.28 1.38
N THR A 56 5.72 1.57 1.14
CA THR A 56 6.68 2.39 1.91
C THR A 56 6.02 3.61 2.55
N ASN A 57 6.63 4.14 3.60
CA ASN A 57 6.29 5.45 4.15
C ASN A 57 6.88 6.63 3.35
N GLY A 58 7.65 6.35 2.29
CA GLY A 58 8.26 7.34 1.40
C GLY A 58 9.52 8.02 1.93
N ALA A 59 9.85 7.88 3.22
CA ALA A 59 10.94 8.65 3.84
C ALA A 59 12.33 8.40 3.25
N LEU A 60 12.54 7.23 2.66
CA LEU A 60 13.80 6.81 2.04
C LEU A 60 13.72 6.73 0.51
N LEU A 61 12.58 7.13 -0.08
CA LEU A 61 12.35 7.01 -1.51
C LEU A 61 13.04 8.14 -2.28
N THR A 62 14.28 7.90 -2.67
CA THR A 62 15.06 8.81 -3.54
C THR A 62 14.72 8.58 -5.00
N LYS A 63 15.15 9.50 -5.88
CA LYS A 63 15.03 9.33 -7.34
C LYS A 63 15.66 8.03 -7.84
N ASP A 64 16.87 7.72 -7.36
CA ASP A 64 17.61 6.53 -7.80
C ASP A 64 16.90 5.24 -7.37
N ILE A 65 16.36 5.21 -6.14
CA ILE A 65 15.56 4.07 -5.67
C ILE A 65 14.26 3.96 -6.49
N GLY A 66 13.54 5.06 -6.70
CA GLY A 66 12.33 5.07 -7.51
C GLY A 66 12.57 4.60 -8.94
N LYS A 67 13.63 5.11 -9.58
CA LYS A 67 14.02 4.68 -10.91
C LYS A 67 14.38 3.19 -10.95
N TRP A 68 15.16 2.70 -9.99
CA TRP A 68 15.50 1.28 -9.92
C TRP A 68 14.27 0.40 -9.78
N LEU A 69 13.33 0.75 -8.87
CA LEU A 69 12.07 0.02 -8.70
C LEU A 69 11.24 -0.02 -9.99
N PHE A 70 11.15 1.10 -10.69
CA PHE A 70 10.45 1.21 -11.97
C PHE A 70 11.11 0.35 -13.06
N ASP A 71 12.44 0.43 -13.22
CA ASP A 71 13.21 -0.31 -14.22
C ASP A 71 13.08 -1.84 -14.01
N HIS A 72 12.84 -2.29 -12.75
CA HIS A 72 12.63 -3.69 -12.38
C HIS A 72 11.15 -4.07 -12.18
N HIS A 73 10.22 -3.26 -12.69
CA HIS A 73 8.78 -3.52 -12.65
C HIS A 73 8.21 -3.75 -11.24
N VAL A 74 8.75 -3.07 -10.23
CA VAL A 74 8.23 -3.08 -8.86
C VAL A 74 7.28 -1.91 -8.67
N GLY A 75 5.99 -2.18 -8.53
CA GLY A 75 4.97 -1.17 -8.27
C GLY A 75 5.22 -0.44 -6.93
N ILE A 76 4.97 0.85 -6.87
CA ILE A 76 5.26 1.68 -5.70
C ILE A 76 3.96 2.15 -5.06
N GLY A 77 3.73 1.75 -3.81
CA GLY A 77 2.69 2.27 -2.93
C GLY A 77 3.29 3.16 -1.83
N ILE A 78 2.75 4.35 -1.66
CA ILE A 78 3.18 5.29 -0.62
C ILE A 78 2.07 5.44 0.40
N SER A 79 2.42 5.26 1.68
CA SER A 79 1.48 5.48 2.77
C SER A 79 1.27 6.98 3.00
N CYS A 80 0.02 7.45 2.83
CA CYS A 80 -0.35 8.85 2.99
C CYS A 80 -1.74 8.94 3.64
N ASP A 81 -1.82 9.45 4.88
CA ASP A 81 -3.07 9.43 5.66
C ASP A 81 -3.86 10.75 5.58
N GLY A 82 -3.56 11.61 4.62
CA GLY A 82 -4.30 12.85 4.40
C GLY A 82 -3.42 14.05 4.12
N ARG A 83 -4.00 15.22 4.28
CA ARG A 83 -3.29 16.51 4.14
C ARG A 83 -2.09 16.60 5.12
N PRO A 84 -1.09 17.44 4.83
CA PRO A 84 0.14 17.53 5.63
C PRO A 84 -0.08 17.71 7.13
N GLU A 85 -1.09 18.48 7.52
CA GLU A 85 -1.43 18.74 8.92
C GLU A 85 -1.89 17.46 9.63
N LEU A 86 -2.77 16.67 8.97
CA LEU A 86 -3.27 15.41 9.50
C LEU A 86 -2.16 14.36 9.58
N MET A 87 -1.35 14.23 8.54
CA MET A 87 -0.23 13.29 8.53
C MET A 87 0.75 13.55 9.67
N ASN A 88 1.07 14.82 9.94
CA ASN A 88 1.99 15.20 11.02
C ASN A 88 1.46 14.84 12.41
N ASN A 89 0.14 14.84 12.59
CA ASN A 89 -0.49 14.46 13.86
C ASN A 89 -0.52 12.92 14.05
N LEU A 90 -0.72 12.16 12.98
CA LEU A 90 -0.87 10.71 13.02
C LEU A 90 0.46 9.96 12.94
N ARG A 91 1.40 10.49 12.16
CA ARG A 91 2.71 9.87 11.91
C ARG A 91 3.82 10.74 12.48
N VAL A 92 4.00 10.69 13.79
CA VAL A 92 5.13 11.35 14.45
C VAL A 92 6.40 10.56 14.17
N SER A 93 7.41 11.21 13.57
CA SER A 93 8.74 10.64 13.40
C SER A 93 9.45 10.55 14.77
N LYS A 94 10.35 9.57 14.95
CA LYS A 94 11.15 9.44 16.18
C LYS A 94 12.01 10.68 16.45
N ASP A 95 12.37 11.41 15.40
CA ASP A 95 13.24 12.58 15.44
C ASP A 95 12.48 13.91 15.49
N GLY A 96 11.14 13.87 15.64
CA GLY A 96 10.29 15.06 15.65
C GLY A 96 10.09 15.72 14.28
N ASP A 97 10.67 15.16 13.21
CA ASP A 97 10.51 15.64 11.83
C ASP A 97 9.08 15.48 11.35
N ARG A 98 8.62 16.42 10.54
CA ARG A 98 7.30 16.37 9.90
C ARG A 98 7.28 15.26 8.84
N SER A 99 6.54 14.19 9.11
CA SER A 99 6.42 13.03 8.21
C SER A 99 5.84 13.40 6.84
N SER A 100 5.00 14.44 6.78
CA SER A 100 4.39 14.92 5.54
C SER A 100 5.40 15.42 4.51
N GLN A 101 6.47 16.11 4.94
CA GLN A 101 7.49 16.61 4.03
C GLN A 101 8.21 15.49 3.30
N LYS A 102 8.47 14.36 4.00
CA LYS A 102 9.11 13.18 3.41
C LYS A 102 8.22 12.52 2.35
N VAL A 103 6.91 12.46 2.60
CA VAL A 103 5.93 11.95 1.63
C VAL A 103 5.84 12.86 0.41
N ILE A 104 5.76 14.18 0.61
CA ILE A 104 5.76 15.16 -0.47
C ILE A 104 7.00 15.00 -1.34
N GLN A 105 8.18 14.94 -0.71
CA GLN A 105 9.44 14.76 -1.42
C GLN A 105 9.49 13.44 -2.21
N ALA A 106 8.91 12.36 -1.66
CA ALA A 106 8.84 11.08 -2.36
C ALA A 106 8.04 11.19 -3.66
N PHE A 107 6.85 11.83 -3.65
CA PHE A 107 6.07 12.06 -4.87
C PHE A 107 6.80 12.97 -5.86
N GLN A 108 7.46 14.03 -5.40
CA GLN A 108 8.28 14.89 -6.26
C GLN A 108 9.43 14.12 -6.91
N ASN A 109 10.17 13.32 -6.14
CA ASN A 109 11.27 12.49 -6.64
C ASN A 109 10.81 11.53 -7.76
N LEU A 110 9.64 10.92 -7.61
CA LEU A 110 9.06 10.05 -8.64
C LEU A 110 8.56 10.86 -9.85
N GLY A 111 7.87 11.98 -9.61
CA GLY A 111 7.30 12.83 -10.66
C GLY A 111 8.36 13.39 -11.61
N GLU A 112 9.54 13.75 -11.10
CA GLU A 112 10.66 14.20 -11.92
C GLU A 112 11.18 13.14 -12.92
N SER A 113 10.87 11.87 -12.66
CA SER A 113 11.20 10.73 -13.54
C SER A 113 9.97 10.16 -14.27
N ASN A 114 8.83 10.84 -14.21
CA ASN A 114 7.53 10.38 -14.74
C ASN A 114 7.14 8.98 -14.21
N ILE A 115 7.47 8.68 -12.96
CA ILE A 115 7.12 7.43 -12.29
C ILE A 115 5.86 7.65 -11.47
N GLU A 116 4.87 6.80 -11.67
CA GLU A 116 3.62 6.84 -10.92
C GLU A 116 3.69 5.98 -9.67
N ALA A 117 2.89 6.36 -8.66
CA ALA A 117 2.73 5.61 -7.42
C ALA A 117 1.26 5.53 -7.00
N GLY A 118 0.93 4.49 -6.22
CA GLY A 118 -0.35 4.41 -5.52
C GLY A 118 -0.29 5.08 -4.14
N ILE A 119 -1.42 5.55 -3.65
CA ILE A 119 -1.61 5.99 -2.26
C ILE A 119 -2.36 4.91 -1.49
N THR A 120 -1.83 4.54 -0.31
CA THR A 120 -2.58 3.79 0.70
C THR A 120 -2.77 4.67 1.92
N CYS A 121 -4.03 4.89 2.31
CA CYS A 121 -4.41 5.70 3.45
C CYS A 121 -5.08 4.83 4.52
N VAL A 122 -4.61 4.94 5.77
CA VAL A 122 -5.29 4.34 6.92
C VAL A 122 -6.33 5.34 7.45
N VAL A 123 -7.59 4.91 7.48
CA VAL A 123 -8.72 5.74 7.89
C VAL A 123 -9.04 5.51 9.36
N THR A 124 -9.09 6.61 10.12
CA THR A 124 -9.52 6.67 11.52
C THR A 124 -10.78 7.51 11.66
N ASP A 125 -11.42 7.50 12.84
CA ASP A 125 -12.55 8.40 13.12
C ASP A 125 -12.16 9.88 13.07
N ASP A 126 -10.88 10.21 13.34
CA ASP A 126 -10.37 11.59 13.24
C ASP A 126 -10.12 12.06 11.80
N THR A 127 -9.87 11.12 10.86
CA THR A 127 -9.49 11.47 9.48
C THR A 127 -10.58 11.24 8.45
N VAL A 128 -11.60 10.44 8.78
CA VAL A 128 -12.65 10.04 7.84
C VAL A 128 -13.38 11.22 7.20
N GLU A 129 -13.57 12.31 7.94
CA GLU A 129 -14.26 13.50 7.43
C GLU A 129 -13.44 14.32 6.41
N GLN A 130 -12.16 13.97 6.21
CA GLN A 130 -11.23 14.69 5.33
C GLN A 130 -10.60 13.82 4.25
N LEU A 131 -11.19 12.64 3.95
CA LEU A 131 -10.65 11.71 2.94
C LEU A 131 -10.62 12.29 1.52
N ASP A 132 -11.55 13.16 1.20
CA ASP A 132 -11.56 13.88 -0.08
C ASP A 132 -10.34 14.80 -0.26
N GLY A 133 -9.65 15.18 0.82
CA GLY A 133 -8.39 15.90 0.76
C GLY A 133 -7.22 15.10 0.18
N ILE A 134 -7.29 13.74 0.23
CA ILE A 134 -6.30 12.87 -0.42
C ILE A 134 -6.45 12.93 -1.94
N VAL A 135 -7.68 13.07 -2.42
CA VAL A 135 -7.97 13.21 -3.84
C VAL A 135 -7.33 14.50 -4.37
N ASP A 136 -7.48 15.63 -3.64
CA ASP A 136 -6.83 16.89 -4.00
C ASP A 136 -5.31 16.72 -4.13
N MET A 137 -4.70 16.04 -3.16
CA MET A 137 -3.25 15.79 -3.17
C MET A 137 -2.83 14.90 -4.35
N ALA A 138 -3.58 13.85 -4.64
CA ALA A 138 -3.29 12.93 -5.74
C ALA A 138 -3.31 13.64 -7.10
N TYR A 139 -4.29 14.49 -7.33
CA TYR A 139 -4.36 15.31 -8.55
C TYR A 139 -3.29 16.39 -8.57
N PHE A 140 -3.00 17.01 -7.42
CA PHE A 140 -1.95 18.03 -7.33
C PHE A 140 -0.55 17.47 -7.67
N TYR A 141 -0.19 16.28 -7.18
CA TYR A 141 1.09 15.65 -7.51
C TYR A 141 1.18 15.20 -8.98
N GLY A 142 0.06 14.86 -9.57
CA GLY A 142 -0.02 14.50 -10.99
C GLY A 142 0.53 13.11 -11.34
N ASN A 143 1.27 12.45 -10.45
CA ASN A 143 1.87 11.13 -10.64
C ASN A 143 1.27 10.05 -9.72
N VAL A 144 0.06 10.25 -9.24
CA VAL A 144 -0.72 9.23 -8.54
C VAL A 144 -1.66 8.55 -9.54
N HIS A 145 -1.63 7.22 -9.60
CA HIS A 145 -2.50 6.43 -10.47
C HIS A 145 -3.61 5.70 -9.70
N GLN A 146 -3.47 5.54 -8.40
CA GLN A 146 -4.41 4.77 -7.58
C GLN A 146 -4.48 5.30 -6.14
N ILE A 147 -5.68 5.27 -5.56
CA ILE A 147 -5.93 5.56 -4.14
C ILE A 147 -6.65 4.35 -3.53
N GLY A 148 -6.17 3.87 -2.38
CA GLY A 148 -6.80 2.82 -1.60
C GLY A 148 -6.94 3.24 -0.14
N PHE A 149 -8.09 2.91 0.47
CA PHE A 149 -8.35 3.15 1.89
C PHE A 149 -8.35 1.84 2.67
N ASP A 150 -7.59 1.83 3.77
CA ASP A 150 -7.59 0.76 4.76
C ASP A 150 -8.23 1.28 6.05
N ILE A 151 -9.25 0.59 6.55
CA ILE A 151 -9.84 0.94 7.85
C ILE A 151 -8.86 0.55 8.96
N LEU A 152 -8.65 1.48 9.91
CA LEU A 152 -7.76 1.26 11.04
C LEU A 152 -8.05 -0.06 11.74
N ARG A 153 -6.98 -0.79 12.03
CA ARG A 153 -7.00 -1.92 12.97
C ARG A 153 -6.27 -1.50 14.25
N GLU A 154 -6.88 -1.74 15.39
CA GLU A 154 -6.35 -1.36 16.71
C GLU A 154 -5.16 -2.24 17.13
N GLN A 155 -4.11 -2.25 16.30
CA GLN A 155 -2.90 -3.04 16.50
C GLN A 155 -1.65 -2.19 16.38
N GLY A 156 -0.58 -2.59 17.04
CA GLY A 156 0.69 -1.88 16.96
C GLY A 156 0.56 -0.42 17.37
N ARG A 157 0.93 0.50 16.48
CA ARG A 157 0.80 1.95 16.69
C ARG A 157 -0.63 2.48 16.61
N GLY A 158 -1.56 1.69 16.10
CA GLY A 158 -2.98 2.01 16.06
C GLY A 158 -3.72 1.79 17.40
N LYS A 159 -3.06 1.28 18.44
CA LYS A 159 -3.66 1.12 19.76
C LYS A 159 -4.05 2.48 20.33
N GLY A 160 -5.32 2.60 20.76
CA GLY A 160 -5.88 3.83 21.31
C GLY A 160 -6.46 4.79 20.28
N LEU A 161 -6.30 4.54 18.99
CA LEU A 161 -7.05 5.19 17.92
C LEU A 161 -8.34 4.40 17.65
N ARG A 162 -9.35 5.05 17.11
CA ARG A 162 -10.64 4.41 16.77
C ARG A 162 -10.84 4.34 15.26
N ALA A 163 -11.44 3.23 14.83
CA ALA A 163 -11.92 3.11 13.46
C ALA A 163 -13.17 3.98 13.24
N PRO A 164 -13.41 4.47 12.02
CA PRO A 164 -14.64 5.19 11.70
C PRO A 164 -15.85 4.26 11.80
N THR A 165 -17.02 4.82 12.06
CA THR A 165 -18.28 4.07 11.94
C THR A 165 -18.60 3.79 10.48
N ALA A 166 -19.48 2.81 10.23
CA ALA A 166 -19.93 2.50 8.87
C ALA A 166 -20.59 3.72 8.20
N GLU A 167 -21.41 4.48 8.93
CA GLU A 167 -22.08 5.68 8.42
C GLU A 167 -21.09 6.79 8.06
N GLN A 168 -20.07 7.03 8.90
CA GLN A 168 -19.00 7.99 8.58
C GLN A 168 -18.24 7.57 7.31
N MET A 169 -17.92 6.27 7.21
CA MET A 169 -17.19 5.75 6.05
C MET A 169 -18.00 5.83 4.77
N GLU A 170 -19.30 5.49 4.79
CA GLU A 170 -20.21 5.61 3.66
C GLU A 170 -20.25 7.03 3.12
N LYS A 171 -20.52 8.01 3.99
CA LYS A 171 -20.55 9.45 3.61
C LYS A 171 -19.21 9.93 3.06
N ALA A 172 -18.10 9.49 3.65
CA ALA A 172 -16.77 9.85 3.19
C ALA A 172 -16.45 9.27 1.81
N LEU A 173 -16.80 8.01 1.56
CA LEU A 173 -16.62 7.36 0.26
C LEU A 173 -17.44 8.04 -0.83
N GLU A 174 -18.70 8.39 -0.55
CA GLU A 174 -19.54 9.12 -1.51
C GLU A 174 -18.95 10.50 -1.87
N ARG A 175 -18.46 11.25 -0.89
CA ARG A 175 -17.81 12.56 -1.14
C ARG A 175 -16.54 12.37 -1.97
N THR A 176 -15.74 11.37 -1.62
CA THR A 176 -14.49 11.05 -2.32
C THR A 176 -14.75 10.67 -3.78
N ALA A 177 -15.71 9.78 -4.04
CA ALA A 177 -16.07 9.36 -5.40
C ALA A 177 -16.55 10.55 -6.24
N LYS A 178 -17.50 11.36 -5.72
CA LYS A 178 -17.97 12.56 -6.41
C LYS A 178 -16.86 13.55 -6.75
N LYS A 179 -15.89 13.69 -5.85
CA LYS A 179 -14.74 14.57 -6.07
C LYS A 179 -13.80 14.01 -7.14
N MET A 180 -13.58 12.70 -7.15
CA MET A 180 -12.78 12.04 -8.18
C MET A 180 -13.41 12.22 -9.56
N ASP A 181 -14.72 11.95 -9.69
CA ASP A 181 -15.46 12.16 -10.95
C ASP A 181 -15.34 13.61 -11.45
N MET A 182 -15.52 14.59 -10.56
CA MET A 182 -15.40 16.00 -10.89
C MET A 182 -13.98 16.37 -11.36
N LEU A 183 -12.94 15.90 -10.69
CA LEU A 183 -11.56 16.21 -11.04
C LEU A 183 -11.11 15.47 -12.31
N GLU A 184 -11.60 14.26 -12.54
CA GLU A 184 -11.39 13.54 -13.79
C GLU A 184 -12.03 14.29 -14.96
N GLU A 185 -13.26 14.77 -14.82
CA GLU A 185 -13.94 15.58 -15.87
C GLU A 185 -13.17 16.87 -16.20
N ILE A 186 -12.62 17.56 -15.19
CA ILE A 186 -11.86 18.80 -15.38
C ILE A 186 -10.47 18.56 -15.97
N THR A 187 -9.78 17.51 -15.53
CA THR A 187 -8.36 17.30 -15.85
C THR A 187 -8.12 16.30 -16.98
N GLY A 188 -9.11 15.45 -17.29
CA GLY A 188 -8.98 14.31 -18.19
C GLY A 188 -8.13 13.17 -17.61
N LYS A 189 -7.68 13.26 -16.34
CA LYS A 189 -6.86 12.23 -15.70
C LYS A 189 -7.73 11.31 -14.85
N HIS A 190 -7.72 10.02 -15.18
CA HIS A 190 -8.33 8.99 -14.35
C HIS A 190 -7.36 8.53 -13.24
N ILE A 191 -7.85 8.47 -12.00
CA ILE A 191 -7.15 7.84 -10.87
C ILE A 191 -8.02 6.69 -10.38
N HIS A 192 -7.44 5.49 -10.31
CA HIS A 192 -8.14 4.31 -9.82
C HIS A 192 -8.48 4.43 -8.33
N PHE A 193 -9.73 4.13 -8.00
CA PHE A 193 -10.19 4.06 -6.62
C PHE A 193 -10.42 2.59 -6.25
N THR A 194 -9.54 2.03 -5.45
CA THR A 194 -9.52 0.58 -5.14
C THR A 194 -10.88 0.04 -4.69
N GLN A 195 -11.61 0.80 -3.88
CA GLN A 195 -12.91 0.39 -3.37
C GLN A 195 -13.96 0.34 -4.48
N GLU A 196 -13.95 1.32 -5.38
CA GLU A 196 -14.88 1.37 -6.52
C GLU A 196 -14.56 0.30 -7.57
N ASP A 197 -13.29 0.15 -7.95
CA ASP A 197 -12.84 -0.90 -8.87
C ASP A 197 -13.28 -2.29 -8.39
N ARG A 198 -13.23 -2.48 -7.09
CA ARG A 198 -13.68 -3.70 -6.44
C ARG A 198 -15.18 -3.93 -6.59
N VAL A 199 -16.00 -2.90 -6.36
CA VAL A 199 -17.47 -2.96 -6.58
C VAL A 199 -17.80 -3.21 -8.04
N ARG A 200 -17.15 -2.50 -8.96
CA ARG A 200 -17.33 -2.68 -10.41
C ARG A 200 -16.97 -4.10 -10.87
N MET A 201 -15.92 -4.68 -10.30
CA MET A 201 -15.54 -6.07 -10.56
C MET A 201 -16.64 -7.05 -10.12
N LEU A 202 -17.18 -6.86 -8.91
CA LEU A 202 -18.29 -7.68 -8.40
C LEU A 202 -19.53 -7.60 -9.31
N GLN A 203 -19.92 -6.39 -9.72
CA GLN A 203 -21.04 -6.17 -10.62
C GLN A 203 -20.86 -6.89 -11.96
N ARG A 204 -19.64 -6.84 -12.52
CA ARG A 204 -19.35 -7.51 -13.81
C ARG A 204 -19.31 -9.03 -13.71
N THR A 205 -18.82 -9.57 -12.60
CA THR A 205 -18.65 -11.02 -12.45
C THR A 205 -19.89 -11.71 -11.90
N GLY A 206 -20.85 -10.98 -11.35
CA GLY A 206 -22.04 -11.53 -10.66
C GLY A 206 -21.70 -12.36 -9.42
N LYS A 207 -20.44 -12.37 -9.01
CA LYS A 207 -19.98 -13.10 -7.83
C LYS A 207 -20.12 -12.20 -6.59
N TYR A 208 -21.27 -12.26 -5.96
CA TYR A 208 -21.56 -11.54 -4.72
C TYR A 208 -20.93 -12.20 -3.48
N GLU A 209 -20.52 -13.46 -3.57
CA GLU A 209 -19.69 -14.11 -2.56
C GLU A 209 -18.27 -13.60 -2.71
N PHE A 210 -18.00 -12.51 -2.01
CA PHE A 210 -16.70 -11.88 -2.01
C PHE A 210 -15.84 -12.52 -0.93
N PRO A 211 -14.68 -13.06 -1.27
CA PRO A 211 -13.69 -13.34 -0.25
C PRO A 211 -13.31 -12.00 0.40
N GLN A 212 -13.87 -11.74 1.57
CA GLN A 212 -13.62 -10.49 2.31
C GLN A 212 -12.13 -10.32 2.60
N CYS A 213 -11.39 -11.45 2.59
CA CYS A 213 -9.97 -11.46 2.89
C CYS A 213 -9.30 -12.66 2.22
N PHE A 214 -8.25 -12.43 1.43
CA PHE A 214 -7.44 -13.47 0.81
C PHE A 214 -6.85 -14.47 1.82
N ALA A 215 -6.55 -14.00 3.05
CA ALA A 215 -6.07 -14.87 4.12
C ALA A 215 -7.12 -15.92 4.55
N MET A 216 -8.41 -15.57 4.54
CA MET A 216 -9.48 -16.52 4.91
C MET A 216 -9.66 -17.62 3.86
N ASN A 217 -9.28 -17.35 2.62
CA ASN A 217 -9.37 -18.33 1.52
C ASN A 217 -8.09 -19.16 1.35
N GLY A 218 -7.07 -18.93 2.19
CA GLY A 218 -5.76 -19.58 2.00
C GLY A 218 -4.99 -19.07 0.77
N GLU A 219 -5.34 -17.91 0.25
CA GLU A 219 -4.74 -17.30 -0.96
C GLU A 219 -3.66 -16.26 -0.61
N ALA A 220 -3.36 -16.05 0.66
CA ALA A 220 -2.33 -15.14 1.13
C ALA A 220 -1.44 -15.79 2.16
N ALA A 221 -0.16 -15.44 2.12
CA ALA A 221 0.81 -15.77 3.15
C ALA A 221 1.63 -14.52 3.51
N PHE A 222 1.88 -14.33 4.79
CA PHE A 222 2.79 -13.33 5.30
C PHE A 222 3.99 -14.02 5.94
N VAL A 223 5.19 -13.69 5.49
CA VAL A 223 6.44 -14.26 6.03
C VAL A 223 7.14 -13.19 6.85
N ASP A 224 7.38 -13.45 8.13
CA ASP A 224 8.05 -12.52 9.02
C ASP A 224 9.58 -12.54 8.88
N VAL A 225 10.26 -11.70 9.65
CA VAL A 225 11.74 -11.57 9.59
C VAL A 225 12.49 -12.84 10.03
N HIS A 226 11.83 -13.75 10.72
CA HIS A 226 12.38 -15.03 11.20
C HIS A 226 12.09 -16.19 10.24
N GLY A 227 11.20 -15.99 9.26
CA GLY A 227 10.74 -17.01 8.33
C GLY A 227 9.48 -17.73 8.80
N ASP A 228 8.84 -17.25 9.87
CA ASP A 228 7.54 -17.76 10.29
C ASP A 228 6.46 -17.33 9.31
N ILE A 229 5.54 -18.26 8.98
CA ILE A 229 4.50 -18.04 7.98
C ILE A 229 3.15 -17.89 8.66
N TYR A 230 2.44 -16.83 8.34
CA TYR A 230 1.11 -16.51 8.85
C TYR A 230 0.15 -16.28 7.66
N ALA A 231 -1.12 -16.61 7.85
CA ALA A 231 -2.14 -16.28 6.84
C ALA A 231 -2.33 -14.76 6.67
N CYS A 232 -2.05 -13.97 7.70
CA CYS A 232 -2.19 -12.51 7.70
C CYS A 232 -1.19 -11.86 8.64
N SER A 233 -0.68 -10.69 8.29
CA SER A 233 0.20 -9.88 9.16
C SER A 233 -0.44 -9.53 10.51
N SER A 234 -1.77 -9.46 10.58
CA SER A 234 -2.50 -9.21 11.84
C SER A 234 -2.41 -10.36 12.85
N LEU A 235 -2.05 -11.55 12.40
CA LEU A 235 -1.93 -12.75 13.25
C LEU A 235 -0.54 -12.88 13.90
N MET A 236 0.46 -12.11 13.44
CA MET A 236 1.82 -12.15 14.00
C MET A 236 1.93 -11.83 15.48
N VAL A 237 0.94 -11.11 16.03
CA VAL A 237 0.93 -10.74 17.46
C VAL A 237 0.67 -11.90 18.40
N LYS A 238 0.28 -13.06 17.87
CA LYS A 238 -0.04 -14.26 18.66
C LYS A 238 0.72 -15.46 18.13
N SER A 239 1.56 -16.05 18.97
CA SER A 239 2.39 -17.21 18.61
C SER A 239 1.59 -18.47 18.23
N GLU A 240 0.33 -18.56 18.63
CA GLU A 240 -0.56 -19.69 18.31
C GLU A 240 -0.99 -19.74 16.82
N TYR A 241 -0.70 -18.70 16.03
CA TYR A 241 -1.06 -18.61 14.60
C TYR A 241 0.13 -18.78 13.64
N LYS A 242 1.25 -19.33 14.16
CA LYS A 242 2.40 -19.67 13.31
C LYS A 242 2.12 -20.88 12.42
#